data_66127297c9a394d55140e3c7600ab029
#
_entry.id   66127297c9a394d55140e3c7600ab029
#
_cell.length_a   1.000
_cell.length_b   1.000
_cell.length_c   1.000
_cell.angle_alpha   90.00
_cell.angle_beta   90.00
_cell.angle_gamma   90.00
#
_symmetry.space_group_name_H-M   'P 1'
#
loop_
_entity.id
_entity.type
_entity.pdbx_description
1 polymer ?
#
loop_
_entity_poly.entity_id
_entity_poly.type
_entity_poly.pdbx_seq_one_letter_code
_entity_poly.pdbx_strand_id
1 'polypeptide(L)'
;MDEEYDVIVLGTGLKECILSGLLSVDGLKVLHMDRNDYYGGESTSLNLIQLWKKFRGDDKPPPHLGSSKDYNIDMNPKFIMANGMLVRVLIHTDVTKYLYFKAVDGSFVFNKAKVHKVPSNDMEALKSPLMRIFEKRRARKFFIYVQDYNESDPKTHDGLDLTRVTTKELIAKFGLDDNTVDFIESLCSIIHVKLMNQVTKICLLYRFPAQAKLL
;
A
#
# COMPACT_ATOMS: atom_id res chain seq x y z
N MET A 1 24.82 -10.95 30.62
CA MET A 1 24.83 -9.66 29.92
C MET A 1 24.19 -8.65 30.85
N ASP A 2 25.01 -7.87 31.50
CA ASP A 2 24.54 -6.85 32.45
C ASP A 2 24.58 -5.47 31.76
N GLU A 3 24.01 -5.41 30.56
CA GLU A 3 23.92 -4.17 29.82
C GLU A 3 22.55 -3.53 30.03
N GLU A 4 22.56 -2.26 30.41
CA GLU A 4 21.36 -1.44 30.48
C GLU A 4 21.05 -0.88 29.09
N TYR A 5 19.78 -0.90 28.71
CA TYR A 5 19.24 -0.32 27.49
C TYR A 5 18.14 0.67 27.83
N ASP A 6 18.08 1.77 27.09
CA ASP A 6 17.02 2.77 27.24
C ASP A 6 15.69 2.24 26.68
N VAL A 7 15.77 1.49 25.57
CA VAL A 7 14.60 0.96 24.86
C VAL A 7 14.86 -0.46 24.34
N ILE A 8 13.85 -1.30 24.44
CA ILE A 8 13.83 -2.63 23.81
C ILE A 8 12.74 -2.63 22.74
N VAL A 9 13.12 -2.87 21.48
CA VAL A 9 12.22 -2.99 20.33
C VAL A 9 12.07 -4.46 19.97
N LEU A 10 10.82 -4.96 19.96
CA LEU A 10 10.52 -6.36 19.67
C LEU A 10 9.85 -6.48 18.30
N GLY A 11 10.47 -7.26 17.41
CA GLY A 11 10.05 -7.48 16.04
C GLY A 11 10.87 -6.65 15.03
N THR A 12 10.87 -7.10 13.77
CA THR A 12 11.58 -6.45 12.66
C THR A 12 10.65 -6.02 11.52
N GLY A 13 9.40 -5.72 11.85
CA GLY A 13 8.49 -5.07 10.92
C GLY A 13 8.94 -3.64 10.59
N LEU A 14 8.31 -3.04 9.57
CA LEU A 14 8.69 -1.68 9.13
C LEU A 14 8.58 -0.63 10.26
N LYS A 15 7.54 -0.72 11.09
CA LYS A 15 7.33 0.22 12.20
C LYS A 15 8.43 0.09 13.26
N GLU A 16 8.74 -1.13 13.62
CA GLU A 16 9.76 -1.48 14.61
C GLU A 16 11.15 -1.01 14.14
N CYS A 17 11.48 -1.25 12.86
CA CYS A 17 12.73 -0.79 12.27
C CYS A 17 12.83 0.74 12.21
N ILE A 18 11.75 1.44 11.84
CA ILE A 18 11.69 2.91 11.85
C ILE A 18 11.91 3.44 13.27
N LEU A 19 11.20 2.90 14.25
CA LEU A 19 11.30 3.33 15.65
C LEU A 19 12.71 3.11 16.20
N SER A 20 13.26 1.91 15.98
CA SER A 20 14.63 1.58 16.39
C SER A 20 15.65 2.54 15.77
N GLY A 21 15.53 2.83 14.47
CA GLY A 21 16.42 3.74 13.76
C GLY A 21 16.35 5.19 14.30
N LEU A 22 15.13 5.71 14.51
CA LEU A 22 14.94 7.06 15.04
C LEU A 22 15.51 7.19 16.46
N LEU A 23 15.17 6.27 17.36
CA LEU A 23 15.66 6.29 18.74
C LEU A 23 17.19 6.15 18.82
N SER A 24 17.79 5.33 17.95
CA SER A 24 19.25 5.18 17.90
C SER A 24 19.94 6.43 17.40
N VAL A 25 19.38 7.14 16.41
CA VAL A 25 19.92 8.42 15.91
C VAL A 25 19.78 9.53 16.96
N ASP A 26 18.72 9.48 17.77
CA ASP A 26 18.53 10.41 18.90
C ASP A 26 19.47 10.10 20.09
N GLY A 27 20.35 9.09 19.97
CA GLY A 27 21.39 8.77 20.93
C GLY A 27 20.98 7.80 22.03
N LEU A 28 19.79 7.20 21.95
CA LEU A 28 19.35 6.20 22.90
C LEU A 28 20.00 4.84 22.63
N LYS A 29 20.29 4.10 23.70
CA LYS A 29 20.80 2.74 23.62
C LYS A 29 19.64 1.78 23.38
N VAL A 30 19.48 1.31 22.15
CA VAL A 30 18.36 0.48 21.71
C VAL A 30 18.79 -0.98 21.57
N LEU A 31 18.06 -1.89 22.24
CA LEU A 31 18.14 -3.32 21.97
C LEU A 31 17.00 -3.69 21.01
N HIS A 32 17.34 -4.14 19.80
CA HIS A 32 16.37 -4.56 18.79
C HIS A 32 16.41 -6.08 18.64
N MET A 33 15.29 -6.75 18.85
CA MET A 33 15.19 -8.21 18.88
C MET A 33 14.01 -8.71 18.04
N ASP A 34 14.18 -9.86 17.39
CA ASP A 34 13.08 -10.59 16.77
C ASP A 34 13.14 -12.07 17.17
N ARG A 35 11.99 -12.70 17.23
CA ARG A 35 11.87 -14.16 17.46
C ARG A 35 12.13 -14.99 16.20
N ASN A 36 12.04 -14.35 15.03
CA ASN A 36 12.25 -14.98 13.73
C ASN A 36 13.72 -14.84 13.31
N ASP A 37 14.17 -15.73 12.44
CA ASP A 37 15.47 -15.71 11.79
C ASP A 37 15.49 -14.89 10.47
N TYR A 38 14.42 -14.13 10.21
CA TYR A 38 14.26 -13.28 9.04
C TYR A 38 13.61 -11.94 9.41
N TYR A 39 13.86 -10.90 8.60
CA TYR A 39 13.31 -9.56 8.79
C TYR A 39 11.94 -9.38 8.11
N GLY A 40 11.12 -8.48 8.65
CA GLY A 40 9.88 -8.02 8.03
C GLY A 40 8.60 -8.70 8.52
N GLY A 41 8.70 -9.79 9.30
CA GLY A 41 7.53 -10.48 9.86
C GLY A 41 6.53 -10.91 8.77
N GLU A 42 5.26 -10.54 8.95
CA GLU A 42 4.18 -10.86 8.00
C GLU A 42 4.29 -10.13 6.63
N SER A 43 5.03 -9.03 6.58
CA SER A 43 5.21 -8.21 5.38
C SER A 43 6.53 -8.47 4.65
N THR A 44 7.21 -9.56 5.00
CA THR A 44 8.51 -9.91 4.38
C THR A 44 8.36 -10.22 2.90
N SER A 45 9.40 -9.88 2.12
CA SER A 45 9.52 -10.34 0.74
C SER A 45 9.94 -11.80 0.70
N LEU A 46 9.28 -12.59 -0.14
CA LEU A 46 9.48 -14.03 -0.24
C LEU A 46 10.10 -14.41 -1.59
N ASN A 47 11.01 -15.36 -1.58
CA ASN A 47 11.40 -16.06 -2.80
C ASN A 47 10.36 -17.15 -3.16
N LEU A 48 10.49 -17.75 -4.36
CA LEU A 48 9.50 -18.72 -4.84
C LEU A 48 9.33 -19.93 -3.91
N ILE A 49 10.40 -20.47 -3.34
CA ILE A 49 10.32 -21.62 -2.42
C ILE A 49 9.61 -21.23 -1.13
N GLN A 50 9.93 -20.07 -0.57
CA GLN A 50 9.29 -19.57 0.65
C GLN A 50 7.79 -19.30 0.42
N LEU A 51 7.42 -18.69 -0.72
CA LEU A 51 6.04 -18.48 -1.10
C LEU A 51 5.29 -19.81 -1.23
N TRP A 52 5.91 -20.80 -1.92
CA TRP A 52 5.31 -22.11 -2.12
C TRP A 52 5.06 -22.81 -0.80
N LYS A 53 6.05 -22.82 0.07
CA LYS A 53 5.94 -23.38 1.43
C LYS A 53 4.82 -22.72 2.24
N LYS A 54 4.68 -21.40 2.12
CA LYS A 54 3.66 -20.64 2.86
C LYS A 54 2.23 -20.99 2.41
N PHE A 55 2.00 -21.26 1.13
CA PHE A 55 0.65 -21.45 0.57
C PHE A 55 0.32 -22.89 0.14
N ARG A 56 1.33 -23.73 -0.08
CA ARG A 56 1.19 -25.12 -0.56
C ARG A 56 1.82 -26.15 0.34
N GLY A 57 2.38 -25.75 1.50
CA GLY A 57 3.04 -26.64 2.43
C GLY A 57 4.38 -27.16 1.92
N ASP A 58 4.59 -28.48 2.00
CA ASP A 58 5.88 -29.08 1.64
C ASP A 58 6.06 -29.37 0.14
N ASP A 59 5.07 -29.05 -0.68
CA ASP A 59 5.17 -29.17 -2.13
C ASP A 59 6.29 -28.28 -2.68
N LYS A 60 6.96 -28.76 -3.72
CA LYS A 60 7.98 -27.97 -4.41
C LYS A 60 7.37 -27.20 -5.60
N PRO A 61 7.83 -25.99 -5.88
CA PRO A 61 7.39 -25.28 -7.06
C PRO A 61 7.73 -26.04 -8.34
N PRO A 62 6.86 -26.00 -9.36
CA PRO A 62 7.10 -26.66 -10.63
C PRO A 62 8.40 -26.21 -11.30
N PRO A 63 9.18 -27.13 -11.91
CA PRO A 63 10.49 -26.80 -12.51
C PRO A 63 10.44 -25.74 -13.62
N HIS A 64 9.31 -25.63 -14.32
CA HIS A 64 9.13 -24.65 -15.40
C HIS A 64 9.10 -23.20 -14.92
N LEU A 65 8.92 -22.95 -13.62
CA LEU A 65 8.99 -21.61 -13.05
C LEU A 65 10.43 -21.10 -12.88
N GLY A 66 11.43 -21.93 -13.10
CA GLY A 66 12.84 -21.50 -13.04
C GLY A 66 13.41 -21.43 -11.63
N SER A 67 14.40 -20.57 -11.44
CA SER A 67 15.13 -20.48 -10.19
C SER A 67 14.38 -19.65 -9.15
N SER A 68 14.33 -20.15 -7.91
CA SER A 68 13.72 -19.43 -6.79
C SER A 68 14.36 -18.07 -6.51
N LYS A 69 15.65 -17.90 -6.87
CA LYS A 69 16.40 -16.65 -6.68
C LYS A 69 15.94 -15.52 -7.62
N ASP A 70 15.24 -15.86 -8.71
CA ASP A 70 14.73 -14.88 -9.67
C ASP A 70 13.43 -14.23 -9.21
N TYR A 71 12.88 -14.70 -8.09
CA TYR A 71 11.63 -14.22 -7.53
C TYR A 71 11.87 -13.43 -6.24
N ASN A 72 11.33 -12.22 -6.21
CA ASN A 72 11.25 -11.37 -5.03
C ASN A 72 9.82 -10.86 -4.91
N ILE A 73 9.03 -11.51 -4.05
CA ILE A 73 7.58 -11.33 -3.97
C ILE A 73 7.24 -10.64 -2.67
N ASP A 74 6.79 -9.41 -2.77
CA ASP A 74 6.34 -8.64 -1.62
C ASP A 74 4.92 -9.06 -1.23
N MET A 75 4.74 -9.47 0.02
CA MET A 75 3.44 -9.85 0.55
C MET A 75 2.51 -8.66 0.77
N ASN A 76 3.08 -7.48 0.89
CA ASN A 76 2.34 -6.23 1.04
C ASN A 76 2.99 -5.14 0.19
N PRO A 77 2.89 -5.27 -1.16
CA PRO A 77 3.58 -4.35 -2.06
C PRO A 77 3.00 -2.94 -1.93
N LYS A 78 3.87 -1.96 -1.70
CA LYS A 78 3.53 -0.54 -1.64
C LYS A 78 4.62 0.30 -2.27
N PHE A 79 4.22 1.34 -3.01
CA PHE A 79 5.15 2.32 -3.52
C PHE A 79 5.60 3.28 -2.42
N ILE A 80 6.87 3.63 -2.44
CA ILE A 80 7.41 4.68 -1.59
C ILE A 80 7.22 6.00 -2.32
N MET A 81 6.59 6.95 -1.64
CA MET A 81 6.39 8.30 -2.18
C MET A 81 7.68 9.10 -2.04
N ALA A 82 8.20 9.62 -3.17
CA ALA A 82 9.46 10.36 -3.21
C ALA A 82 9.52 11.57 -2.25
N ASN A 83 8.38 12.21 -1.98
CA ASN A 83 8.27 13.32 -1.02
C ASN A 83 7.49 12.92 0.24
N GLY A 84 7.45 11.63 0.58
CA GLY A 84 6.71 11.12 1.74
C GLY A 84 7.50 11.19 3.05
N MET A 85 6.77 11.02 4.16
CA MET A 85 7.38 10.99 5.50
C MET A 85 8.40 9.88 5.65
N LEU A 86 8.15 8.70 5.04
CA LEU A 86 9.10 7.60 5.09
C LEU A 86 10.46 7.98 4.49
N VAL A 87 10.47 8.68 3.34
CA VAL A 87 11.74 9.14 2.73
C VAL A 87 12.48 10.12 3.64
N ARG A 88 11.75 11.00 4.34
CA ARG A 88 12.36 11.91 5.32
C ARG A 88 13.00 11.15 6.48
N VAL A 89 12.33 10.11 6.99
CA VAL A 89 12.90 9.22 8.02
C VAL A 89 14.15 8.52 7.50
N LEU A 90 14.11 7.97 6.29
CA LEU A 90 15.27 7.29 5.68
C LEU A 90 16.46 8.22 5.48
N ILE A 91 16.22 9.50 5.14
CA ILE A 91 17.27 10.52 5.03
C ILE A 91 17.81 10.85 6.42
N HIS A 92 16.94 11.08 7.40
CA HIS A 92 17.32 11.43 8.76
C HIS A 92 18.15 10.32 9.44
N THR A 93 17.79 9.07 9.21
CA THR A 93 18.50 7.90 9.74
C THR A 93 19.70 7.46 8.89
N ASP A 94 20.00 8.16 7.79
CA ASP A 94 21.09 7.86 6.84
C ASP A 94 20.99 6.45 6.19
N VAL A 95 19.79 5.90 6.13
CA VAL A 95 19.53 4.56 5.54
C VAL A 95 19.47 4.62 4.01
N THR A 96 19.24 5.80 3.43
CA THR A 96 19.11 5.97 1.96
C THR A 96 20.34 5.46 1.19
N LYS A 97 21.52 5.49 1.75
CA LYS A 97 22.75 4.99 1.13
C LYS A 97 22.78 3.47 0.91
N TYR A 98 21.90 2.74 1.60
CA TYR A 98 21.76 1.28 1.45
C TYR A 98 20.61 0.87 0.52
N LEU A 99 19.85 1.83 -0.01
CA LEU A 99 18.66 1.59 -0.80
C LEU A 99 18.82 2.10 -2.23
N TYR A 100 18.31 1.32 -3.16
CA TYR A 100 18.24 1.70 -4.57
C TYR A 100 16.78 2.01 -4.91
N PHE A 101 16.53 3.23 -5.38
CA PHE A 101 15.21 3.66 -5.79
C PHE A 101 15.09 3.65 -7.31
N LYS A 102 13.97 3.15 -7.80
CA LYS A 102 13.60 3.21 -9.20
C LYS A 102 12.26 3.91 -9.34
N ALA A 103 12.17 4.85 -10.27
CA ALA A 103 10.91 5.50 -10.58
C ALA A 103 9.92 4.50 -11.19
N VAL A 104 8.66 4.60 -10.79
CA VAL A 104 7.57 3.82 -11.37
C VAL A 104 7.00 4.58 -12.55
N ASP A 105 7.12 4.01 -13.75
CA ASP A 105 6.67 4.65 -15.00
C ASP A 105 5.15 4.61 -15.17
N GLY A 106 4.46 3.69 -14.50
CA GLY A 106 3.03 3.56 -14.55
C GLY A 106 2.53 2.27 -13.94
N SER A 107 1.22 2.20 -13.76
CA SER A 107 0.52 1.01 -13.29
C SER A 107 -0.44 0.50 -14.34
N PHE A 108 -0.66 -0.79 -14.33
CA PHE A 108 -1.48 -1.45 -15.31
C PHE A 108 -2.44 -2.42 -14.63
N VAL A 109 -3.67 -2.50 -15.14
CA VAL A 109 -4.67 -3.46 -14.69
C VAL A 109 -5.03 -4.41 -15.82
N PHE A 110 -5.18 -5.68 -15.50
CA PHE A 110 -5.71 -6.68 -16.41
C PHE A 110 -7.22 -6.77 -16.24
N ASN A 111 -7.97 -6.40 -17.28
CA ASN A 111 -9.42 -6.46 -17.27
C ASN A 111 -9.93 -6.93 -18.64
N LYS A 112 -10.90 -7.87 -18.65
CA LYS A 112 -11.52 -8.45 -19.88
C LYS A 112 -10.48 -8.93 -20.90
N ALA A 113 -9.51 -9.73 -20.44
CA ALA A 113 -8.42 -10.31 -21.24
C ALA A 113 -7.50 -9.27 -21.92
N LYS A 114 -7.46 -8.03 -21.41
CA LYS A 114 -6.57 -6.97 -21.90
C LYS A 114 -5.88 -6.28 -20.76
N VAL A 115 -4.65 -5.82 -21.01
CA VAL A 115 -3.90 -4.96 -20.10
C VAL A 115 -4.20 -3.51 -20.42
N HIS A 116 -4.60 -2.76 -19.43
CA HIS A 116 -4.91 -1.33 -19.56
C HIS A 116 -3.99 -0.52 -18.64
N LYS A 117 -3.46 0.58 -19.15
CA LYS A 117 -2.73 1.53 -18.32
C LYS A 117 -3.71 2.27 -17.42
N VAL A 118 -3.38 2.35 -16.14
CA VAL A 118 -4.10 3.18 -15.17
C VAL A 118 -3.74 4.64 -15.43
N PRO A 119 -4.72 5.55 -15.61
CA PRO A 119 -4.44 6.95 -15.86
C PRO A 119 -3.69 7.59 -14.70
N SER A 120 -2.67 8.37 -14.99
CA SER A 120 -1.89 9.13 -14.01
C SER A 120 -2.30 10.62 -13.92
N ASN A 121 -3.14 11.08 -14.84
CA ASN A 121 -3.63 12.45 -14.88
C ASN A 121 -5.02 12.54 -15.55
N ASP A 122 -5.66 13.71 -15.45
CA ASP A 122 -7.01 13.95 -15.97
C ASP A 122 -7.14 13.69 -17.46
N MET A 123 -6.12 14.04 -18.24
CA MET A 123 -6.12 13.84 -19.71
C MET A 123 -6.06 12.36 -20.08
N GLU A 124 -5.25 11.58 -19.37
CA GLU A 124 -5.21 10.13 -19.53
C GLU A 124 -6.51 9.49 -19.05
N ALA A 125 -7.11 9.98 -17.97
CA ALA A 125 -8.40 9.51 -17.47
C ALA A 125 -9.53 9.73 -18.49
N LEU A 126 -9.54 10.88 -19.16
CA LEU A 126 -10.50 11.16 -20.23
C LEU A 126 -10.37 10.22 -21.43
N LYS A 127 -9.14 9.85 -21.79
CA LYS A 127 -8.85 8.94 -22.92
C LYS A 127 -8.96 7.47 -22.55
N SER A 128 -8.94 7.12 -21.26
CA SER A 128 -8.95 5.74 -20.81
C SER A 128 -10.23 4.99 -21.22
N PRO A 129 -10.13 3.78 -21.77
CA PRO A 129 -11.28 2.94 -22.10
C PRO A 129 -11.89 2.22 -20.87
N LEU A 130 -11.29 2.34 -19.71
CA LEU A 130 -11.68 1.63 -18.48
C LEU A 130 -13.02 2.10 -17.92
N MET A 131 -13.43 3.34 -18.21
CA MET A 131 -14.69 3.92 -17.74
C MET A 131 -15.47 4.55 -18.89
N ARG A 132 -16.78 4.48 -18.82
CA ARG A 132 -17.69 5.18 -19.72
C ARG A 132 -17.77 6.68 -19.37
N ILE A 133 -18.26 7.50 -20.25
CA ILE A 133 -18.30 8.98 -20.09
C ILE A 133 -19.02 9.39 -18.79
N PHE A 134 -20.15 8.76 -18.48
CA PHE A 134 -20.90 9.07 -17.25
C PHE A 134 -20.18 8.60 -15.99
N GLU A 135 -19.50 7.47 -16.03
CA GLU A 135 -18.67 6.96 -14.94
C GLU A 135 -17.49 7.88 -14.66
N LYS A 136 -16.83 8.39 -15.71
CA LYS A 136 -15.75 9.39 -15.61
C LYS A 136 -16.19 10.65 -14.86
N ARG A 137 -17.42 11.15 -15.14
CA ARG A 137 -17.99 12.32 -14.44
C ARG A 137 -18.24 12.01 -12.96
N ARG A 138 -18.73 10.81 -12.64
CA ARG A 138 -18.98 10.38 -11.27
C ARG A 138 -17.67 10.19 -10.52
N ALA A 139 -16.70 9.51 -11.12
CA ALA A 139 -15.37 9.34 -10.56
C ALA A 139 -14.69 10.68 -10.27
N ARG A 140 -14.79 11.66 -11.20
CA ARG A 140 -14.26 13.01 -10.97
C ARG A 140 -14.91 13.68 -9.76
N LYS A 141 -16.24 13.59 -9.60
CA LYS A 141 -16.92 14.13 -8.41
C LYS A 141 -16.43 13.47 -7.13
N PHE A 142 -16.25 12.15 -7.14
CA PHE A 142 -15.71 11.40 -6.02
C PHE A 142 -14.29 11.88 -5.67
N PHE A 143 -13.40 12.03 -6.67
CA PHE A 143 -12.03 12.49 -6.41
C PHE A 143 -11.98 13.92 -5.88
N ILE A 144 -12.80 14.83 -6.41
CA ILE A 144 -12.91 16.20 -5.87
C ILE A 144 -13.37 16.14 -4.41
N TYR A 145 -14.41 15.38 -4.09
CA TYR A 145 -14.87 15.20 -2.72
C TYR A 145 -13.75 14.71 -1.79
N VAL A 146 -12.98 13.69 -2.21
CA VAL A 146 -11.86 13.16 -1.41
C VAL A 146 -10.73 14.18 -1.26
N GLN A 147 -10.44 14.98 -2.30
CA GLN A 147 -9.42 16.03 -2.22
C GLN A 147 -9.81 17.17 -1.27
N ASP A 148 -11.06 17.56 -1.30
CA ASP A 148 -11.59 18.70 -0.52
C ASP A 148 -11.96 18.30 0.92
N TYR A 149 -12.07 16.99 1.20
CA TYR A 149 -12.44 16.49 2.52
C TYR A 149 -11.45 16.93 3.59
N ASN A 150 -11.97 17.56 4.64
CA ASN A 150 -11.21 17.96 5.82
C ASN A 150 -11.95 17.46 7.08
N GLU A 151 -11.31 16.58 7.84
CA GLU A 151 -11.87 15.97 9.04
C GLU A 151 -12.34 17.01 10.09
N SER A 152 -11.68 18.16 10.12
CA SER A 152 -11.98 19.26 11.05
C SER A 152 -13.04 20.23 10.56
N ASP A 153 -13.47 20.15 9.28
CA ASP A 153 -14.47 21.04 8.69
C ASP A 153 -15.71 20.25 8.21
N PRO A 154 -16.81 20.24 9.01
CA PRO A 154 -18.04 19.52 8.65
C PRO A 154 -18.66 19.93 7.31
N LYS A 155 -18.37 21.12 6.79
CA LYS A 155 -18.88 21.57 5.48
C LYS A 155 -18.33 20.76 4.32
N THR A 156 -17.17 20.14 4.50
CA THR A 156 -16.52 19.31 3.48
C THR A 156 -17.04 17.86 3.49
N HIS A 157 -17.82 17.47 4.49
CA HIS A 157 -18.26 16.09 4.69
C HIS A 157 -19.45 15.69 3.79
N ASP A 158 -20.14 16.65 3.16
CA ASP A 158 -21.33 16.42 2.33
C ASP A 158 -22.42 15.57 3.03
N GLY A 159 -22.58 15.81 4.36
CA GLY A 159 -23.54 15.09 5.21
C GLY A 159 -23.15 13.64 5.52
N LEU A 160 -21.91 13.25 5.27
CA LEU A 160 -21.38 11.91 5.55
C LEU A 160 -20.54 11.89 6.81
N ASP A 161 -20.77 10.89 7.66
CA ASP A 161 -19.89 10.53 8.76
C ASP A 161 -19.00 9.35 8.32
N LEU A 162 -17.77 9.64 7.88
CA LEU A 162 -16.85 8.63 7.40
C LEU A 162 -16.37 7.64 8.48
N THR A 163 -16.69 7.88 9.74
CA THR A 163 -16.41 6.91 10.80
C THR A 163 -17.43 5.76 10.81
N ARG A 164 -18.59 5.94 10.18
CA ARG A 164 -19.71 5.00 10.15
C ARG A 164 -20.00 4.42 8.76
N VAL A 165 -19.56 5.12 7.71
CA VAL A 165 -19.81 4.73 6.32
C VAL A 165 -18.67 3.88 5.81
N THR A 166 -18.97 2.74 5.20
CA THR A 166 -17.98 1.90 4.54
C THR A 166 -17.51 2.52 3.23
N THR A 167 -16.32 2.18 2.77
CA THR A 167 -15.79 2.63 1.46
C THR A 167 -16.74 2.27 0.33
N LYS A 168 -17.35 1.09 0.37
CA LYS A 168 -18.31 0.63 -0.64
C LYS A 168 -19.55 1.51 -0.68
N GLU A 169 -20.12 1.85 0.46
CA GLU A 169 -21.27 2.76 0.58
C GLU A 169 -20.94 4.17 0.09
N LEU A 170 -19.73 4.66 0.45
CA LEU A 170 -19.24 5.95 -0.02
C LEU A 170 -19.14 5.97 -1.55
N ILE A 171 -18.51 4.98 -2.17
CA ILE A 171 -18.35 4.88 -3.62
C ILE A 171 -19.73 4.75 -4.30
N ALA A 172 -20.64 3.95 -3.74
CA ALA A 172 -22.01 3.78 -4.23
C ALA A 172 -22.83 5.10 -4.19
N LYS A 173 -22.62 5.96 -3.17
CA LYS A 173 -23.26 7.29 -3.08
C LYS A 173 -22.91 8.17 -4.29
N PHE A 174 -21.70 8.04 -4.83
CA PHE A 174 -21.32 8.74 -6.05
C PHE A 174 -21.77 8.03 -7.33
N GLY A 175 -22.53 6.93 -7.20
CA GLY A 175 -23.08 6.15 -8.32
C GLY A 175 -22.03 5.38 -9.10
N LEU A 176 -20.92 5.02 -8.46
CA LEU A 176 -19.85 4.19 -9.01
C LEU A 176 -20.16 2.72 -8.70
N ASP A 177 -19.90 1.85 -9.67
CA ASP A 177 -20.17 0.41 -9.56
C ASP A 177 -18.95 -0.39 -9.06
N ASP A 178 -19.16 -1.68 -8.78
CA ASP A 178 -18.11 -2.56 -8.27
C ASP A 178 -16.90 -2.67 -9.24
N ASN A 179 -17.11 -2.57 -10.57
CA ASN A 179 -16.00 -2.55 -11.53
C ASN A 179 -15.13 -1.29 -11.41
N THR A 180 -15.74 -0.20 -10.97
CA THR A 180 -15.04 1.08 -10.75
C THR A 180 -14.31 1.07 -9.40
N VAL A 181 -14.76 0.27 -8.42
CA VAL A 181 -14.11 0.12 -7.11
C VAL A 181 -12.69 -0.43 -7.27
N ASP A 182 -12.53 -1.56 -7.96
CA ASP A 182 -11.22 -2.18 -8.20
C ASP A 182 -10.26 -1.20 -8.90
N PHE A 183 -10.80 -0.39 -9.82
CA PHE A 183 -10.05 0.63 -10.52
C PHE A 183 -9.68 1.81 -9.61
N ILE A 184 -10.58 2.26 -8.75
CA ILE A 184 -10.34 3.34 -7.79
C ILE A 184 -9.32 2.89 -6.75
N GLU A 185 -9.36 1.67 -6.25
CA GLU A 185 -8.37 1.12 -5.34
C GLU A 185 -6.97 1.09 -5.99
N SER A 186 -6.89 0.67 -7.25
CA SER A 186 -5.65 0.75 -8.02
C SER A 186 -5.19 2.20 -8.26
N LEU A 187 -6.11 3.12 -8.52
CA LEU A 187 -5.82 4.56 -8.64
C LEU A 187 -5.39 5.18 -7.32
N CYS A 188 -6.04 4.85 -6.21
CA CYS A 188 -5.69 5.37 -4.88
C CYS A 188 -4.29 4.95 -4.44
N SER A 189 -3.80 3.81 -4.88
CA SER A 189 -2.41 3.41 -4.64
C SER A 189 -1.39 4.24 -5.44
N ILE A 190 -1.83 4.97 -6.48
CA ILE A 190 -0.96 5.65 -7.44
C ILE A 190 -1.12 7.18 -7.40
N ILE A 191 -2.33 7.68 -7.17
CA ILE A 191 -2.64 9.11 -7.23
C ILE A 191 -2.52 9.76 -5.86
N HIS A 192 -1.42 10.43 -5.63
CA HIS A 192 -1.15 11.48 -4.63
C HIS A 192 -1.38 11.20 -3.14
N VAL A 193 -0.31 11.43 -2.40
CA VAL A 193 -0.17 11.36 -0.93
C VAL A 193 -1.30 12.05 -0.15
N LYS A 194 -1.86 13.15 -0.66
CA LYS A 194 -2.97 13.84 -0.01
C LYS A 194 -4.23 12.98 -0.03
N LEU A 195 -4.50 12.33 -1.15
CA LEU A 195 -5.58 11.36 -1.30
C LEU A 195 -5.31 10.10 -0.47
N MET A 196 -4.06 9.61 -0.47
CA MET A 196 -3.67 8.41 0.28
C MET A 196 -3.87 8.56 1.79
N ASN A 197 -3.54 9.72 2.37
CA ASN A 197 -3.77 9.91 3.81
C ASN A 197 -5.25 9.94 4.19
N GLN A 198 -6.11 10.41 3.30
CA GLN A 198 -7.55 10.46 3.54
C GLN A 198 -8.24 9.15 3.14
N VAL A 199 -7.93 8.58 1.98
CA VAL A 199 -8.48 7.29 1.53
C VAL A 199 -7.88 6.12 2.32
N THR A 200 -6.64 6.19 2.79
CA THR A 200 -6.07 5.15 3.67
C THR A 200 -6.75 5.14 5.04
N LYS A 201 -7.16 6.28 5.57
CA LYS A 201 -8.04 6.31 6.76
C LYS A 201 -9.38 5.64 6.45
N ILE A 202 -9.95 5.85 5.28
CA ILE A 202 -11.19 5.22 4.81
C ILE A 202 -10.98 3.72 4.53
N CYS A 203 -9.87 3.33 3.87
CA CYS A 203 -9.56 1.94 3.53
C CYS A 203 -9.07 1.09 4.72
N LEU A 204 -8.50 1.69 5.78
CA LEU A 204 -8.12 0.96 7.00
C LEU A 204 -9.32 0.42 7.79
N LEU A 205 -10.52 0.90 7.50
CA LEU A 205 -11.77 0.33 8.02
C LEU A 205 -12.21 -0.93 7.26
N TYR A 206 -11.60 -1.25 6.12
CA TYR A 206 -11.86 -2.48 5.38
C TYR A 206 -10.95 -3.61 5.89
N ARG A 207 -11.48 -4.40 6.80
CA ARG A 207 -10.94 -5.73 7.11
C ARG A 207 -11.26 -6.63 5.91
N PHE A 208 -10.28 -6.86 5.03
CA PHE A 208 -10.43 -7.84 3.95
C PHE A 208 -10.76 -9.21 4.55
N PRO A 209 -11.84 -9.86 4.14
CA PRO A 209 -11.97 -11.28 4.37
C PRO A 209 -10.88 -11.97 3.55
N ALA A 210 -10.06 -12.76 4.23
CA ALA A 210 -9.03 -13.59 3.61
C ALA A 210 -9.69 -14.67 2.74
N GLN A 211 -10.08 -14.33 1.51
CA GLN A 211 -10.49 -15.26 0.48
C GLN A 211 -10.09 -14.73 -0.89
N ALA A 212 -8.79 -14.62 -1.14
CA ALA A 212 -8.29 -14.69 -2.50
C ALA A 212 -8.17 -16.18 -2.85
N LYS A 213 -9.18 -16.74 -3.50
CA LYS A 213 -9.02 -17.97 -4.29
C LYS A 213 -8.12 -17.62 -5.47
N LEU A 214 -6.85 -17.97 -5.39
CA LEU A 214 -5.97 -18.06 -6.55
C LEU A 214 -6.44 -19.26 -7.37
N LEU A 215 -6.95 -19.00 -8.58
CA LEU A 215 -7.05 -19.97 -9.66
C LEU A 215 -5.67 -20.28 -10.21
#